data_038cd7964e6b5e7622b2a80e91596f00
#
_entry.id   038cd7964e6b5e7622b2a80e91596f00
#
_cell.length_a   1.000
_cell.length_b   1.000
_cell.length_c   1.000
_cell.angle_alpha   90.00
_cell.angle_beta   90.00
_cell.angle_gamma   90.00
#
_symmetry.space_group_name_H-M   'P 1'
#
loop_
_entity.id
_entity.type
_entity.pdbx_description
1 polymer ?
#
loop_
_entity_poly.entity_id
_entity_poly.type
_entity_poly.pdbx_seq_one_letter_code
_entity_poly.pdbx_strand_id
1 'polypeptide(L)'
;MHPERIAELLRPFLVAGSGAGVQSSPERVQGPADAGRPAALSSAQLEAISIYIDILLRWNARINLTAVRQPEEIVTRHFGESLFAARRLFSAPLVDSQPHVDHQRPTANNRVIDVGSGAGFPGIPIKIWEPQVHLTLIESNQKKATFLKEVARAITLTNIDVVSTRAEDFFGQADIVILRAVERFEAILPIAARLVVSGGVLALLVGERQLQSARQFGNVFRWSEPLQIPLSSKRVLLLGDKEPC
;
A
#
# COMPACT_ATOMS: atom_id res chain seq x y z
N MET A 1 -2.53 9.34 19.21
CA MET A 1 -1.02 9.32 19.36
C MET A 1 -0.46 10.62 18.82
N HIS A 2 0.60 11.19 19.44
CA HIS A 2 1.14 12.49 19.00
C HIS A 2 1.77 12.40 17.58
N PRO A 3 1.52 13.37 16.68
CA PRO A 3 1.99 13.35 15.29
C PRO A 3 3.52 13.24 15.15
N GLU A 4 4.30 13.87 16.02
CA GLU A 4 5.77 13.76 16.01
C GLU A 4 6.26 12.33 16.24
N ARG A 5 5.61 11.61 17.18
CA ARG A 5 5.94 10.20 17.43
C ARG A 5 5.59 9.31 16.25
N ILE A 6 4.47 9.60 15.56
CA ILE A 6 4.09 8.93 14.32
C ILE A 6 5.16 9.14 13.25
N ALA A 7 5.60 10.39 13.05
CA ALA A 7 6.63 10.74 12.07
C ALA A 7 7.96 10.00 12.35
N GLU A 8 8.37 9.94 13.60
CA GLU A 8 9.58 9.22 14.02
C GLU A 8 9.50 7.71 13.67
N LEU A 9 8.40 7.06 14.04
CA LEU A 9 8.18 5.63 13.80
C LEU A 9 8.06 5.30 12.31
N LEU A 10 7.59 6.21 11.47
CA LEU A 10 7.44 6.02 10.04
C LEU A 10 8.72 6.29 9.24
N ARG A 11 9.72 6.95 9.81
CA ARG A 11 10.98 7.31 9.13
C ARG A 11 11.63 6.14 8.39
N PRO A 12 11.78 4.91 8.95
CA PRO A 12 12.41 3.79 8.25
C PRO A 12 11.73 3.38 6.93
N PHE A 13 10.44 3.68 6.79
CA PHE A 13 9.63 3.31 5.61
C PHE A 13 9.64 4.39 4.52
N LEU A 14 9.99 5.62 4.88
CA LEU A 14 9.91 6.80 4.01
C LEU A 14 11.27 7.22 3.45
N VAL A 15 12.37 6.81 4.05
CA VAL A 15 13.73 7.10 3.55
C VAL A 15 14.10 6.10 2.44
N ALA A 16 14.82 6.55 1.41
CA ALA A 16 15.40 5.67 0.41
C ALA A 16 16.43 4.76 1.11
N GLY A 17 16.15 3.45 1.19
CA GLY A 17 17.09 2.48 1.74
C GLY A 17 18.33 2.42 0.86
N SER A 18 19.50 2.78 1.38
CA SER A 18 20.76 2.26 0.90
C SER A 18 20.74 0.75 1.15
N GLY A 19 20.83 -0.04 0.07
CA GLY A 19 20.98 -1.49 0.15
C GLY A 19 22.10 -1.86 1.13
N ALA A 20 21.83 -2.80 2.00
CA ALA A 20 22.81 -3.33 2.95
C ALA A 20 24.01 -3.91 2.19
N GLY A 21 25.19 -3.33 2.39
CA GLY A 21 26.49 -3.87 2.03
C GLY A 21 27.29 -3.02 1.05
N VAL A 22 27.98 -2.01 1.56
CA VAL A 22 29.41 -1.69 1.30
C VAL A 22 29.72 -0.43 2.15
N GLN A 23 30.70 -0.56 3.05
CA GLN A 23 31.34 0.59 3.69
C GLN A 23 32.11 1.38 2.64
N SER A 24 31.75 2.63 2.42
CA SER A 24 32.63 3.63 1.82
C SER A 24 32.11 5.04 2.10
N SER A 25 32.95 5.81 2.76
CA SER A 25 33.18 7.27 2.84
C SER A 25 32.06 8.29 2.59
N PRO A 26 32.03 9.38 3.38
CA PRO A 26 31.01 10.40 3.31
C PRO A 26 31.38 11.43 2.24
N GLU A 27 30.90 11.27 1.04
CA GLU A 27 30.78 12.33 0.02
C GLU A 27 30.11 11.73 -1.22
N ARG A 28 28.80 11.87 -1.33
CA ARG A 28 28.18 11.81 -2.64
C ARG A 28 26.89 12.66 -2.68
N VAL A 29 27.06 13.76 -3.37
CA VAL A 29 26.12 14.58 -4.14
C VAL A 29 24.71 13.99 -4.28
N GLN A 30 23.73 14.76 -3.80
CA GLN A 30 22.30 14.59 -4.08
C GLN A 30 22.11 14.61 -5.61
N GLY A 31 21.72 13.47 -6.18
CA GLY A 31 21.32 13.38 -7.56
C GLY A 31 19.91 13.96 -7.79
N PRO A 32 19.61 14.50 -8.99
CA PRO A 32 18.38 15.25 -9.27
C PRO A 32 17.10 14.43 -9.42
N ALA A 33 17.05 13.17 -8.99
CA ALA A 33 15.92 12.26 -9.22
C ALA A 33 14.84 12.23 -8.13
N ASP A 34 15.05 12.93 -6.99
CA ASP A 34 14.06 13.04 -5.89
C ASP A 34 13.42 14.46 -5.82
N ALA A 35 13.60 15.25 -6.87
CA ALA A 35 13.20 16.66 -6.94
C ALA A 35 11.70 16.83 -7.21
N GLY A 36 10.81 16.33 -6.32
CA GLY A 36 9.38 16.58 -6.49
C GLY A 36 8.44 16.09 -5.41
N ARG A 37 8.85 15.14 -4.58
CA ARG A 37 8.00 14.66 -3.47
C ARG A 37 8.73 14.74 -2.14
N PRO A 38 8.08 15.30 -1.09
CA PRO A 38 8.70 15.35 0.22
C PRO A 38 8.95 13.93 0.73
N ALA A 39 10.17 13.67 1.21
CA ALA A 39 10.54 12.42 1.88
C ALA A 39 9.82 12.26 3.24
N ALA A 40 8.94 13.18 3.60
CA ALA A 40 8.21 13.22 4.87
C ALA A 40 6.73 13.53 4.65
N LEU A 41 5.89 13.01 5.54
CA LEU A 41 4.47 13.35 5.60
C LEU A 41 4.28 14.79 6.07
N SER A 42 3.29 15.48 5.54
CA SER A 42 2.86 16.80 6.02
C SER A 42 2.20 16.69 7.39
N SER A 43 2.10 17.82 8.10
CA SER A 43 1.39 17.88 9.39
C SER A 43 -0.07 17.40 9.26
N ALA A 44 -0.76 17.75 8.16
CA ALA A 44 -2.13 17.31 7.91
C ALA A 44 -2.23 15.78 7.72
N GLN A 45 -1.27 15.16 7.03
CA GLN A 45 -1.22 13.71 6.86
C GLN A 45 -0.92 13.00 8.19
N LEU A 46 -0.03 13.53 9.01
CA LEU A 46 0.26 12.99 10.34
C LEU A 46 -0.94 13.11 11.28
N GLU A 47 -1.66 14.21 11.22
CA GLU A 47 -2.90 14.39 11.99
C GLU A 47 -3.99 13.41 11.55
N ALA A 48 -4.18 13.22 10.24
CA ALA A 48 -5.10 12.23 9.69
C ALA A 48 -4.75 10.79 10.18
N ILE A 49 -3.46 10.44 10.24
CA ILE A 49 -3.01 9.15 10.79
C ILE A 49 -3.32 9.06 12.28
N SER A 50 -3.10 10.14 13.06
CA SER A 50 -3.43 10.18 14.50
C SER A 50 -4.91 9.93 14.74
N ILE A 51 -5.79 10.64 14.04
CA ILE A 51 -7.25 10.46 14.11
C ILE A 51 -7.65 9.03 13.73
N TYR A 52 -7.07 8.49 12.66
CA TYR A 52 -7.34 7.13 12.20
C TYR A 52 -6.97 6.07 13.27
N ILE A 53 -5.81 6.21 13.92
CA ILE A 53 -5.39 5.32 15.01
C ILE A 53 -6.41 5.35 16.15
N ASP A 54 -6.89 6.50 16.56
CA ASP A 54 -7.85 6.64 17.65
C ASP A 54 -9.20 5.99 17.32
N ILE A 55 -9.68 6.12 16.08
CA ILE A 55 -10.88 5.43 15.60
C ILE A 55 -10.65 3.92 15.56
N LEU A 56 -9.51 3.48 15.01
CA LEU A 56 -9.16 2.07 14.92
C LEU A 56 -9.13 1.39 16.28
N LEU A 57 -8.52 2.01 17.27
CA LEU A 57 -8.46 1.47 18.64
C LEU A 57 -9.85 1.35 19.28
N ARG A 58 -10.70 2.36 19.12
CA ARG A 58 -12.09 2.34 19.63
C ARG A 58 -12.91 1.22 18.98
N TRP A 59 -12.80 1.04 17.66
CA TRP A 59 -13.52 -0.02 16.97
C TRP A 59 -12.95 -1.40 17.26
N ASN A 60 -11.62 -1.51 17.35
CA ASN A 60 -10.94 -2.79 17.61
C ASN A 60 -11.27 -3.37 19.00
N ALA A 61 -11.75 -2.53 19.93
CA ALA A 61 -12.29 -2.97 21.21
C ALA A 61 -13.66 -3.70 21.09
N ARG A 62 -14.38 -3.51 19.97
CA ARG A 62 -15.74 -4.03 19.77
C ARG A 62 -15.79 -5.11 18.69
N ILE A 63 -14.98 -4.95 17.63
CA ILE A 63 -14.87 -5.91 16.52
C ILE A 63 -13.40 -6.14 16.22
N ASN A 64 -13.04 -7.36 15.83
CA ASN A 64 -11.66 -7.71 15.50
C ASN A 64 -11.26 -7.14 14.12
N LEU A 65 -10.80 -5.89 14.09
CA LEU A 65 -10.26 -5.25 12.90
C LEU A 65 -8.82 -5.70 12.63
N THR A 66 -8.03 -5.77 13.69
CA THR A 66 -6.62 -6.21 13.65
C THR A 66 -6.22 -6.91 14.96
N ALA A 67 -5.31 -7.86 14.87
CA ALA A 67 -4.69 -8.49 16.04
C ALA A 67 -3.69 -7.56 16.74
N VAL A 68 -3.18 -6.53 16.06
CA VAL A 68 -2.24 -5.55 16.60
C VAL A 68 -3.01 -4.56 17.47
N ARG A 69 -2.59 -4.37 18.70
CA ARG A 69 -3.29 -3.53 19.68
C ARG A 69 -2.45 -2.36 20.19
N GLN A 70 -1.13 -2.45 20.10
CA GLN A 70 -0.24 -1.39 20.54
C GLN A 70 -0.15 -0.29 19.48
N PRO A 71 -0.35 0.99 19.86
CA PRO A 71 -0.37 2.08 18.89
C PRO A 71 0.92 2.18 18.05
N GLU A 72 2.10 2.02 18.64
CA GLU A 72 3.38 2.05 17.94
C GLU A 72 3.50 0.88 16.93
N GLU A 73 3.00 -0.29 17.30
CA GLU A 73 2.99 -1.44 16.40
C GLU A 73 1.97 -1.24 15.25
N ILE A 74 0.84 -0.58 15.52
CA ILE A 74 -0.10 -0.17 14.46
C ILE A 74 0.61 0.76 13.47
N VAL A 75 1.35 1.75 13.97
CA VAL A 75 2.10 2.69 13.11
C VAL A 75 3.13 1.94 12.26
N THR A 76 3.97 1.12 12.84
CA THR A 76 5.05 0.45 12.10
C THR A 76 4.53 -0.63 11.16
N ARG A 77 3.66 -1.55 11.65
CA ARG A 77 3.19 -2.70 10.87
C ARG A 77 2.07 -2.39 9.90
N HIS A 78 1.21 -1.43 10.20
CA HIS A 78 0.10 -1.13 9.30
C HIS A 78 0.38 0.10 8.45
N PHE A 79 0.62 1.25 9.07
CA PHE A 79 0.92 2.46 8.30
C PHE A 79 2.28 2.37 7.61
N GLY A 80 3.34 1.95 8.32
CA GLY A 80 4.68 1.86 7.75
C GLY A 80 4.76 1.00 6.50
N GLU A 81 4.24 -0.24 6.57
CA GLU A 81 4.21 -1.15 5.41
C GLU A 81 3.37 -0.59 4.25
N SER A 82 2.23 0.04 4.57
CA SER A 82 1.34 0.63 3.56
C SER A 82 1.98 1.84 2.88
N LEU A 83 2.65 2.71 3.63
CA LEU A 83 3.35 3.88 3.12
C LEU A 83 4.62 3.51 2.34
N PHE A 84 5.30 2.44 2.75
CA PHE A 84 6.38 1.86 1.95
C PHE A 84 5.87 1.44 0.57
N ALA A 85 4.72 0.74 0.50
CA ALA A 85 4.10 0.37 -0.76
C ALA A 85 3.67 1.61 -1.57
N ALA A 86 3.02 2.59 -0.92
CA ALA A 86 2.62 3.85 -1.57
C ALA A 86 3.81 4.55 -2.23
N ARG A 87 4.90 4.68 -1.49
CA ARG A 87 6.11 5.30 -2.00
C ARG A 87 6.65 4.55 -3.22
N ARG A 88 6.69 3.22 -3.20
CA ARG A 88 7.17 2.41 -4.34
C ARG A 88 6.26 2.51 -5.56
N LEU A 89 4.96 2.62 -5.35
CA LEU A 89 3.97 2.75 -6.42
C LEU A 89 4.00 4.14 -7.08
N PHE A 90 4.23 5.21 -6.31
CA PHE A 90 4.06 6.59 -6.80
C PHE A 90 5.35 7.42 -6.88
N SER A 91 6.51 6.92 -6.43
CA SER A 91 7.80 7.63 -6.58
C SER A 91 8.43 7.41 -7.95
N ALA A 92 9.22 8.36 -8.42
CA ALA A 92 9.97 8.25 -9.68
C ALA A 92 11.00 7.10 -9.65
N PRO A 93 11.46 6.52 -10.81
CA PRO A 93 12.44 5.45 -10.83
C PRO A 93 13.70 5.86 -10.08
N LEU A 94 14.16 4.98 -9.19
CA LEU A 94 15.58 5.00 -8.86
C LEU A 94 16.33 4.70 -10.17
N VAL A 95 17.22 5.60 -10.55
CA VAL A 95 18.10 5.46 -11.72
C VAL A 95 19.09 4.32 -11.42
N ASP A 96 18.64 3.08 -11.51
CA ASP A 96 19.57 1.91 -11.53
C ASP A 96 18.84 0.59 -11.87
N SER A 97 17.91 0.62 -12.76
CA SER A 97 17.35 -0.63 -13.32
C SER A 97 17.26 -0.45 -14.82
N GLN A 98 18.03 -1.25 -15.53
CA GLN A 98 18.02 -1.54 -16.97
C GLN A 98 16.93 -0.83 -17.81
N PRO A 99 17.27 -0.26 -18.97
CA PRO A 99 16.33 0.45 -19.83
C PRO A 99 15.41 -0.57 -20.54
N HIS A 100 14.41 -1.06 -19.86
CA HIS A 100 13.40 -1.91 -20.46
C HIS A 100 12.01 -1.42 -20.08
N VAL A 101 11.35 -0.86 -21.10
CA VAL A 101 9.93 -0.53 -21.22
C VAL A 101 9.49 0.70 -20.42
N ASP A 102 9.10 1.69 -21.19
CA ASP A 102 8.39 2.90 -20.78
C ASP A 102 7.02 2.52 -20.16
N HIS A 103 7.04 2.08 -18.90
CA HIS A 103 5.81 1.87 -18.16
C HIS A 103 5.23 3.25 -17.88
N GLN A 104 4.06 3.53 -18.42
CA GLN A 104 3.24 4.63 -17.98
C GLN A 104 2.94 4.41 -16.49
N ARG A 105 3.75 5.06 -15.65
CA ARG A 105 3.59 4.96 -14.19
C ARG A 105 2.23 5.45 -13.77
N PRO A 106 1.74 4.87 -12.67
CA PRO A 106 0.57 5.40 -12.04
C PRO A 106 0.72 6.90 -11.82
N THR A 107 -0.16 7.68 -12.43
CA THR A 107 -0.24 9.13 -12.25
C THR A 107 -1.12 9.44 -11.03
N ALA A 108 -1.09 10.68 -10.56
CA ALA A 108 -1.91 11.10 -9.42
C ALA A 108 -3.43 10.87 -9.60
N ASN A 109 -3.91 10.73 -10.83
CA ASN A 109 -5.34 10.48 -11.13
C ASN A 109 -5.70 8.99 -11.26
N ASN A 110 -4.83 8.07 -10.86
CA ASN A 110 -5.07 6.65 -11.02
C ASN A 110 -6.17 6.12 -10.11
N ARG A 111 -6.86 5.12 -10.62
CA ARG A 111 -7.80 4.31 -9.84
C ARG A 111 -7.03 3.24 -9.09
N VAL A 112 -7.29 3.14 -7.80
CA VAL A 112 -6.71 2.15 -6.89
C VAL A 112 -7.82 1.30 -6.30
N ILE A 113 -7.69 -0.02 -6.35
CA ILE A 113 -8.59 -0.95 -5.67
C ILE A 113 -7.80 -1.66 -4.56
N ASP A 114 -8.31 -1.61 -3.33
CA ASP A 114 -7.82 -2.40 -2.21
C ASP A 114 -8.80 -3.56 -1.96
N VAL A 115 -8.35 -4.77 -2.21
CA VAL A 115 -9.21 -5.97 -2.15
C VAL A 115 -9.11 -6.63 -0.78
N GLY A 116 -10.27 -6.75 -0.11
CA GLY A 116 -10.33 -7.25 1.26
C GLY A 116 -9.75 -6.25 2.25
N SER A 117 -10.19 -5.00 2.15
CA SER A 117 -9.57 -3.85 2.83
C SER A 117 -9.51 -3.97 4.36
N GLY A 118 -10.39 -4.76 4.98
CA GLY A 118 -10.36 -5.03 6.40
C GLY A 118 -10.43 -3.78 7.25
N ALA A 119 -9.34 -3.50 7.95
CA ALA A 119 -9.16 -2.27 8.69
C ALA A 119 -8.65 -1.09 7.83
N GLY A 120 -8.74 -1.17 6.49
CA GLY A 120 -8.35 -0.11 5.56
C GLY A 120 -6.87 -0.08 5.17
N PHE A 121 -6.15 -1.16 5.41
CA PHE A 121 -4.72 -1.27 5.08
C PHE A 121 -4.49 -2.23 3.90
N PRO A 122 -3.79 -1.78 2.85
CA PRO A 122 -3.02 -0.55 2.75
C PRO A 122 -3.77 0.64 2.12
N GLY A 123 -5.01 0.51 1.68
CA GLY A 123 -5.71 1.49 0.86
C GLY A 123 -5.78 2.90 1.46
N ILE A 124 -6.26 3.05 2.70
CA ILE A 124 -6.40 4.38 3.32
C ILE A 124 -5.05 5.08 3.53
N PRO A 125 -3.97 4.44 4.05
CA PRO A 125 -2.65 5.08 4.09
C PRO A 125 -2.11 5.49 2.73
N ILE A 126 -2.38 4.71 1.67
CA ILE A 126 -2.04 5.08 0.28
C ILE A 126 -2.79 6.35 -0.13
N LYS A 127 -4.08 6.45 0.19
CA LYS A 127 -4.89 7.64 -0.07
C LYS A 127 -4.42 8.86 0.72
N ILE A 128 -3.95 8.68 1.95
CA ILE A 128 -3.32 9.75 2.74
C ILE A 128 -2.02 10.22 2.07
N TRP A 129 -1.20 9.29 1.56
CA TRP A 129 0.05 9.59 0.87
C TRP A 129 -0.17 10.29 -0.46
N GLU A 130 -1.12 9.79 -1.28
CA GLU A 130 -1.48 10.28 -2.60
C GLU A 130 -2.96 10.71 -2.64
N PRO A 131 -3.28 11.93 -2.23
CA PRO A 131 -4.67 12.38 -2.11
C PRO A 131 -5.45 12.44 -3.43
N GLN A 132 -4.77 12.44 -4.57
CA GLN A 132 -5.42 12.57 -5.89
C GLN A 132 -5.93 11.24 -6.45
N VAL A 133 -5.47 10.08 -5.96
CA VAL A 133 -5.97 8.79 -6.45
C VAL A 133 -7.46 8.62 -6.16
N HIS A 134 -8.17 7.92 -7.04
CA HIS A 134 -9.51 7.42 -6.76
C HIS A 134 -9.39 6.05 -6.10
N LEU A 135 -9.74 5.95 -4.83
CA LEU A 135 -9.61 4.72 -4.05
C LEU A 135 -10.94 3.99 -3.92
N THR A 136 -10.97 2.71 -4.31
CA THR A 136 -12.08 1.80 -4.02
C THR A 136 -11.64 0.76 -2.99
N LEU A 137 -12.33 0.72 -1.86
CA LEU A 137 -12.14 -0.28 -0.80
C LEU A 137 -13.22 -1.36 -0.94
N ILE A 138 -12.81 -2.60 -1.23
CA ILE A 138 -13.72 -3.75 -1.31
C ILE A 138 -13.64 -4.53 0.01
N GLU A 139 -14.76 -4.56 0.75
CA GLU A 139 -14.85 -5.26 2.04
C GLU A 139 -16.23 -5.91 2.19
N SER A 140 -16.26 -7.23 2.32
CA SER A 140 -17.53 -7.98 2.39
C SER A 140 -18.23 -7.90 3.75
N ASN A 141 -17.48 -7.63 4.83
CA ASN A 141 -18.03 -7.51 6.17
C ASN A 141 -18.65 -6.12 6.40
N GLN A 142 -19.96 -6.06 6.61
CA GLN A 142 -20.72 -4.82 6.81
C GLN A 142 -20.17 -3.95 7.95
N LYS A 143 -19.75 -4.55 9.08
CA LYS A 143 -19.21 -3.80 10.22
C LYS A 143 -17.87 -3.16 9.87
N LYS A 144 -17.00 -3.89 9.15
CA LYS A 144 -15.74 -3.35 8.66
C LYS A 144 -15.96 -2.26 7.61
N ALA A 145 -16.91 -2.44 6.69
CA ALA A 145 -17.27 -1.41 5.70
C ALA A 145 -17.81 -0.13 6.40
N THR A 146 -18.59 -0.26 7.46
CA THR A 146 -19.03 0.89 8.26
C THR A 146 -17.86 1.61 8.94
N PHE A 147 -16.92 0.86 9.50
CA PHE A 147 -15.69 1.42 10.06
C PHE A 147 -14.89 2.21 9.00
N LEU A 148 -14.71 1.65 7.80
CA LEU A 148 -14.00 2.32 6.71
C LEU A 148 -14.65 3.66 6.32
N LYS A 149 -15.98 3.69 6.24
CA LYS A 149 -16.76 4.92 5.98
C LYS A 149 -16.60 5.96 7.09
N GLU A 150 -16.56 5.52 8.37
CA GLU A 150 -16.31 6.42 9.49
C GLU A 150 -14.91 7.04 9.44
N VAL A 151 -13.88 6.22 9.17
CA VAL A 151 -12.51 6.72 9.01
C VAL A 151 -12.43 7.72 7.87
N ALA A 152 -12.93 7.37 6.67
CA ALA A 152 -12.89 8.24 5.49
C ALA A 152 -13.52 9.60 5.76
N ARG A 153 -14.68 9.62 6.45
CA ARG A 153 -15.36 10.84 6.84
C ARG A 153 -14.58 11.65 7.89
N ALA A 154 -14.03 10.99 8.90
CA ALA A 154 -13.37 11.65 10.02
C ALA A 154 -12.07 12.36 9.60
N ILE A 155 -11.36 11.81 8.61
CA ILE A 155 -10.16 12.42 8.05
C ILE A 155 -10.41 13.11 6.70
N THR A 156 -11.68 13.39 6.38
CA THR A 156 -12.14 14.17 5.22
C THR A 156 -11.57 13.69 3.87
N LEU A 157 -11.49 12.37 3.66
CA LEU A 157 -11.06 11.82 2.38
C LEU A 157 -12.13 12.06 1.29
N THR A 158 -11.69 12.55 0.16
CA THR A 158 -12.47 12.69 -1.08
C THR A 158 -12.04 11.63 -2.09
N ASN A 159 -12.79 11.40 -3.17
CA ASN A 159 -12.47 10.41 -4.21
C ASN A 159 -12.19 9.00 -3.61
N ILE A 160 -13.08 8.55 -2.73
CA ILE A 160 -13.01 7.25 -2.07
C ILE A 160 -14.39 6.59 -2.07
N ASP A 161 -14.43 5.33 -2.49
CA ASP A 161 -15.61 4.47 -2.44
C ASP A 161 -15.39 3.28 -1.50
N VAL A 162 -16.36 3.00 -0.65
CA VAL A 162 -16.39 1.80 0.19
C VAL A 162 -17.51 0.90 -0.30
N VAL A 163 -17.13 -0.16 -1.00
CA VAL A 163 -18.03 -1.12 -1.63
C VAL A 163 -18.17 -2.34 -0.73
N SER A 164 -19.38 -2.54 -0.17
CA SER A 164 -19.66 -3.66 0.74
C SER A 164 -20.11 -4.87 -0.08
N THR A 165 -19.15 -5.56 -0.70
CA THR A 165 -19.39 -6.76 -1.52
C THR A 165 -18.21 -7.73 -1.42
N ARG A 166 -18.38 -8.94 -1.95
CA ARG A 166 -17.25 -9.85 -2.16
C ARG A 166 -16.46 -9.41 -3.40
N ALA A 167 -15.15 -9.69 -3.42
CA ALA A 167 -14.31 -9.33 -4.57
C ALA A 167 -14.74 -10.04 -5.86
N GLU A 168 -15.29 -11.24 -5.74
CA GLU A 168 -15.84 -12.05 -6.85
C GLU A 168 -16.98 -11.32 -7.58
N ASP A 169 -17.80 -10.58 -6.84
CA ASP A 169 -19.02 -9.90 -7.31
C ASP A 169 -18.74 -8.45 -7.74
N PHE A 170 -17.48 -8.01 -7.67
CA PHE A 170 -17.07 -6.68 -8.13
C PHE A 170 -16.52 -6.73 -9.55
N PHE A 171 -17.03 -5.88 -10.44
CA PHE A 171 -16.70 -5.88 -11.88
C PHE A 171 -15.94 -4.66 -12.37
N GLY A 172 -15.54 -3.75 -11.47
CA GLY A 172 -14.68 -2.60 -11.82
C GLY A 172 -13.25 -3.02 -12.13
N GLN A 173 -12.50 -2.13 -12.77
CA GLN A 173 -11.07 -2.28 -13.03
C GLN A 173 -10.32 -1.02 -12.56
N ALA A 174 -9.04 -1.19 -12.22
CA ALA A 174 -8.17 -0.12 -11.76
C ALA A 174 -6.76 -0.24 -12.32
N ASP A 175 -6.05 0.89 -12.31
CA ASP A 175 -4.66 0.98 -12.72
C ASP A 175 -3.74 0.30 -11.71
N ILE A 176 -4.15 0.30 -10.43
CA ILE A 176 -3.46 -0.39 -9.35
C ILE A 176 -4.46 -1.22 -8.55
N VAL A 177 -4.17 -2.49 -8.37
CA VAL A 177 -4.91 -3.38 -7.45
C VAL A 177 -3.97 -3.86 -6.36
N ILE A 178 -4.45 -3.85 -5.10
CA ILE A 178 -3.61 -4.15 -3.95
C ILE A 178 -4.22 -5.28 -3.14
N LEU A 179 -3.37 -6.22 -2.71
CA LEU A 179 -3.70 -7.28 -1.78
C LEU A 179 -2.78 -7.24 -0.57
N ARG A 180 -3.34 -7.31 0.63
CA ARG A 180 -2.60 -7.48 1.88
C ARG A 180 -3.37 -8.36 2.85
N ALA A 181 -2.69 -9.39 3.39
CA ALA A 181 -3.21 -10.26 4.45
C ALA A 181 -4.60 -10.85 4.18
N VAL A 182 -4.91 -11.17 2.90
CA VAL A 182 -6.19 -11.77 2.53
C VAL A 182 -6.20 -13.26 2.87
N GLU A 183 -7.33 -13.72 3.42
CA GLU A 183 -7.59 -15.14 3.59
C GLU A 183 -7.77 -15.80 2.21
N ARG A 184 -7.38 -17.06 2.07
CA ARG A 184 -7.46 -17.83 0.81
C ARG A 184 -6.79 -17.10 -0.36
N PHE A 185 -5.54 -16.69 -0.16
CA PHE A 185 -4.76 -15.90 -1.11
C PHE A 185 -4.82 -16.45 -2.54
N GLU A 186 -4.64 -17.76 -2.70
CA GLU A 186 -4.64 -18.45 -4.00
C GLU A 186 -5.98 -18.32 -4.73
N ALA A 187 -7.09 -18.25 -4.01
CA ALA A 187 -8.43 -18.07 -4.60
C ALA A 187 -8.71 -16.59 -4.96
N ILE A 188 -8.15 -15.65 -4.22
CA ILE A 188 -8.34 -14.20 -4.45
C ILE A 188 -7.41 -13.67 -5.53
N LEU A 189 -6.23 -14.26 -5.71
CA LEU A 189 -5.23 -13.78 -6.67
C LEU A 189 -5.76 -13.69 -8.12
N PRO A 190 -6.45 -14.70 -8.69
CA PRO A 190 -7.07 -14.59 -10.02
C PRO A 190 -8.12 -13.48 -10.11
N ILE A 191 -8.88 -13.27 -9.04
CA ILE A 191 -9.90 -12.22 -8.98
C ILE A 191 -9.24 -10.84 -9.01
N ALA A 192 -8.21 -10.64 -8.17
CA ALA A 192 -7.44 -9.40 -8.19
C ALA A 192 -6.78 -9.14 -9.55
N ALA A 193 -6.24 -10.17 -10.19
CA ALA A 193 -5.64 -10.08 -11.52
C ALA A 193 -6.65 -9.58 -12.59
N ARG A 194 -7.92 -10.02 -12.50
CA ARG A 194 -9.01 -9.58 -13.39
C ARG A 194 -9.30 -8.09 -13.20
N LEU A 195 -9.17 -7.57 -11.98
CA LEU A 195 -9.45 -6.17 -11.66
C LEU A 195 -8.36 -5.19 -12.13
N VAL A 196 -7.17 -5.67 -12.49
CA VAL A 196 -6.10 -4.84 -13.04
C VAL A 196 -6.36 -4.59 -14.53
N VAL A 197 -6.30 -3.34 -14.98
CA VAL A 197 -6.33 -2.99 -16.42
C VAL A 197 -5.09 -3.50 -17.14
N SER A 198 -5.15 -3.60 -18.47
CA SER A 198 -3.95 -3.83 -19.29
C SER A 198 -2.92 -2.72 -19.05
N GLY A 199 -1.66 -3.06 -18.82
CA GLY A 199 -0.61 -2.12 -18.43
C GLY A 199 -0.68 -1.62 -16.98
N GLY A 200 -1.63 -2.11 -16.17
CA GLY A 200 -1.76 -1.78 -14.76
C GLY A 200 -0.89 -2.63 -13.85
N VAL A 201 -0.92 -2.35 -12.55
CA VAL A 201 -0.06 -2.96 -11.53
C VAL A 201 -0.87 -3.74 -10.51
N LEU A 202 -0.42 -4.95 -10.19
CA LEU A 202 -0.84 -5.72 -9.03
C LEU A 202 0.21 -5.62 -7.93
N ALA A 203 -0.15 -5.04 -6.78
CA ALA A 203 0.74 -4.87 -5.64
C ALA A 203 0.39 -5.84 -4.51
N LEU A 204 1.34 -6.68 -4.12
CA LEU A 204 1.14 -7.72 -3.11
C LEU A 204 2.03 -7.46 -1.90
N LEU A 205 1.43 -7.25 -0.72
CA LEU A 205 2.14 -7.21 0.55
C LEU A 205 2.02 -8.59 1.22
N VAL A 206 3.00 -9.44 0.98
CA VAL A 206 2.90 -10.90 1.22
C VAL A 206 4.07 -11.45 2.01
N GLY A 207 3.87 -12.63 2.59
CA GLY A 207 4.93 -13.46 3.14
C GLY A 207 5.50 -14.42 2.10
N GLU A 208 6.58 -15.12 2.47
CA GLU A 208 7.33 -16.02 1.57
C GLU A 208 6.45 -17.09 0.88
N ARG A 209 5.52 -17.71 1.63
CA ARG A 209 4.62 -18.72 1.07
C ARG A 209 3.72 -18.15 -0.05
N GLN A 210 3.15 -16.97 0.19
CA GLN A 210 2.29 -16.30 -0.79
C GLN A 210 3.09 -15.76 -1.98
N LEU A 211 4.37 -15.39 -1.76
CA LEU A 211 5.28 -14.99 -2.82
C LEU A 211 5.50 -16.12 -3.84
N GLN A 212 5.68 -17.36 -3.35
CA GLN A 212 5.82 -18.53 -4.23
C GLN A 212 4.54 -18.78 -5.03
N SER A 213 3.36 -18.71 -4.39
CA SER A 213 2.07 -18.84 -5.07
C SER A 213 1.85 -17.74 -6.13
N ALA A 214 2.23 -16.50 -5.83
CA ALA A 214 2.12 -15.39 -6.79
C ALA A 214 3.00 -15.61 -8.03
N ARG A 215 4.24 -16.06 -7.86
CA ARG A 215 5.16 -16.34 -8.97
C ARG A 215 4.68 -17.50 -9.86
N GLN A 216 3.94 -18.45 -9.31
CA GLN A 216 3.36 -19.56 -10.06
C GLN A 216 2.07 -19.16 -10.81
N PHE A 217 1.54 -17.98 -10.56
CA PHE A 217 0.29 -17.49 -11.16
C PHE A 217 0.48 -17.09 -12.64
N GLY A 218 1.23 -17.84 -13.40
CA GLY A 218 1.30 -17.73 -14.85
C GLY A 218 2.00 -16.47 -15.39
N ASN A 219 1.92 -16.33 -16.72
CA ASN A 219 2.63 -15.29 -17.47
C ASN A 219 1.80 -14.00 -17.67
N VAL A 220 0.77 -13.79 -16.84
CA VAL A 220 -0.10 -12.61 -16.96
C VAL A 220 0.58 -11.34 -16.45
N PHE A 221 1.53 -11.52 -15.51
CA PHE A 221 2.25 -10.43 -14.90
C PHE A 221 3.77 -10.62 -15.04
N ARG A 222 4.45 -9.55 -15.38
CA ARG A 222 5.89 -9.46 -15.19
C ARG A 222 6.17 -9.03 -13.76
N TRP A 223 6.72 -9.95 -12.97
CA TRP A 223 6.99 -9.73 -11.56
C TRP A 223 8.33 -9.05 -11.32
N SER A 224 8.32 -8.04 -10.45
CA SER A 224 9.55 -7.42 -9.93
C SER A 224 10.35 -8.37 -9.03
N GLU A 225 11.58 -7.98 -8.68
CA GLU A 225 12.21 -8.56 -7.51
C GLU A 225 11.44 -8.15 -6.24
N PRO A 226 11.30 -9.07 -5.25
CA PRO A 226 10.61 -8.76 -4.01
C PRO A 226 11.36 -7.70 -3.22
N LEU A 227 10.65 -6.65 -2.83
CA LEU A 227 11.20 -5.57 -2.02
C LEU A 227 10.99 -5.86 -0.54
N GLN A 228 12.09 -6.00 0.21
CA GLN A 228 12.01 -6.23 1.65
C GLN A 228 11.37 -5.02 2.34
N ILE A 229 10.31 -5.26 3.11
CA ILE A 229 9.65 -4.21 3.89
C ILE A 229 10.49 -3.89 5.12
N PRO A 230 10.83 -2.62 5.37
CA PRO A 230 11.59 -2.23 6.55
C PRO A 230 10.99 -2.77 7.85
N LEU A 231 11.83 -3.11 8.81
CA LEU A 231 11.46 -3.66 10.11
C LEU A 231 10.64 -4.97 10.06
N SER A 232 10.53 -5.62 8.90
CA SER A 232 9.90 -6.92 8.75
C SER A 232 10.89 -7.95 8.21
N SER A 233 11.04 -9.08 8.89
CA SER A 233 11.87 -10.21 8.41
C SER A 233 11.09 -11.19 7.53
N LYS A 234 9.77 -11.07 7.47
CA LYS A 234 8.89 -12.09 6.86
C LYS A 234 8.00 -11.57 5.74
N ARG A 235 7.97 -10.26 5.50
CA ARG A 235 7.07 -9.66 4.51
C ARG A 235 7.81 -8.83 3.50
N VAL A 236 7.36 -8.96 2.27
CA VAL A 236 7.87 -8.25 1.10
C VAL A 236 6.73 -7.57 0.36
N LEU A 237 7.08 -6.54 -0.40
CA LEU A 237 6.26 -5.99 -1.45
C LEU A 237 6.69 -6.61 -2.78
N LEU A 238 5.77 -7.24 -3.47
CA LEU A 238 5.94 -7.75 -4.82
C LEU A 238 5.04 -6.96 -5.77
N LEU A 239 5.61 -6.46 -6.86
CA LEU A 239 4.88 -5.74 -7.90
C LEU A 239 4.82 -6.58 -9.17
N GLY A 240 3.63 -6.70 -9.75
CA GLY A 240 3.40 -7.35 -11.02
C GLY A 240 2.82 -6.38 -12.02
N ASP A 241 3.54 -6.12 -13.11
CA ASP A 241 3.04 -5.33 -14.24
C ASP A 241 2.23 -6.24 -15.15
N LYS A 242 0.95 -5.91 -15.36
CA LYS A 242 0.09 -6.68 -16.27
C LYS A 242 0.46 -6.37 -17.71
N GLU A 243 0.84 -7.39 -18.45
CA GLU A 243 1.23 -7.21 -19.84
C GLU A 243 0.06 -6.71 -20.69
N PRO A 244 0.29 -5.84 -21.69
CA PRO A 244 -0.70 -5.48 -22.68
C PRO A 244 -1.16 -6.73 -23.43
N CYS A 245 -2.49 -6.87 -23.62
CA CYS A 245 -3.07 -7.92 -24.46
C CYS A 245 -2.81 -7.60 -25.93
#